data_8e2d8001efa02ffee3d20f232c408d59
#
_entry.id   8e2d8001efa02ffee3d20f232c408d59
#
_cell.length_a   1.000
_cell.length_b   1.000
_cell.length_c   1.000
_cell.angle_alpha   90.00
_cell.angle_beta   90.00
_cell.angle_gamma   90.00
#
_symmetry.space_group_name_H-M   'P 1'
#
loop_
_entity.id
_entity.type
_entity.pdbx_description
1 polymer ?
#
loop_
_entity_poly.entity_id
_entity_poly.type
_entity_poly.pdbx_seq_one_letter_code
_entity_poly.pdbx_strand_id
1 'polypeptide(L)'
;MNTFSTSNINKFGGRFKYSKLGQIIDGSDVSITSNITRVIIRRNMKCLLNQSAQYELCYGNAFKKNAGGFNIKSTGFTLANQTGTLYFTDVPDATGNMGTLSVVKESSETNEFTVIVKSAGTIDYNKGEIIVNTINITSTVKPNNIIEIQAFPDSNDVIGLKDLYLSFSVSDSTINMVKDTISSGEQISGVGYKTTSSYLNGSLKRGDTTTATASLLSTTSTTTTTTSTSSGSSSSGGGY
;
A
#
# COMPACT_ATOMS: atom_id res chain seq x y z
N MET A 1 15.22 -6.44 -12.21
CA MET A 1 14.06 -7.30 -11.93
C MET A 1 13.95 -8.50 -12.87
N ASN A 2 14.04 -8.35 -14.18
CA ASN A 2 13.99 -9.50 -15.12
C ASN A 2 15.06 -10.58 -14.81
N THR A 3 16.31 -10.20 -14.58
CA THR A 3 17.39 -11.11 -14.21
C THR A 3 17.09 -11.86 -12.90
N PHE A 4 16.50 -11.17 -11.91
CA PHE A 4 16.07 -11.80 -10.67
C PHE A 4 14.97 -12.83 -10.91
N SER A 5 13.99 -12.50 -11.75
CA SER A 5 12.90 -13.40 -12.10
C SER A 5 13.42 -14.70 -12.72
N THR A 6 14.22 -14.58 -13.76
CA THR A 6 14.75 -15.75 -14.48
C THR A 6 15.68 -16.61 -13.63
N SER A 7 16.51 -16.00 -12.81
CA SER A 7 17.51 -16.72 -12.02
C SER A 7 16.94 -17.37 -10.74
N ASN A 8 15.95 -16.76 -10.12
CA ASN A 8 15.52 -17.14 -8.76
C ASN A 8 14.12 -17.76 -8.68
N ILE A 9 13.17 -17.29 -9.49
CA ILE A 9 11.76 -17.68 -9.31
C ILE A 9 11.15 -18.43 -10.50
N ASN A 10 11.60 -18.19 -11.72
CA ASN A 10 11.02 -18.81 -12.92
C ASN A 10 11.54 -20.26 -13.11
N LYS A 11 11.25 -21.10 -12.14
CA LYS A 11 11.59 -22.53 -12.13
C LYS A 11 10.65 -23.28 -11.19
N PHE A 12 10.51 -24.59 -11.40
CA PHE A 12 9.71 -25.44 -10.51
C PHE A 12 10.24 -25.37 -9.08
N GLY A 13 9.33 -25.20 -8.12
CA GLY A 13 9.66 -25.01 -6.72
C GLY A 13 10.39 -23.70 -6.44
N GLY A 14 10.34 -22.73 -7.34
CA GLY A 14 10.91 -21.40 -7.17
C GLY A 14 10.32 -20.73 -5.94
N ARG A 15 11.18 -20.02 -5.20
CA ARG A 15 10.79 -19.28 -4.00
C ARG A 15 11.10 -17.82 -4.20
N PHE A 16 10.10 -16.99 -4.05
CA PHE A 16 10.31 -15.56 -3.96
C PHE A 16 10.67 -15.20 -2.52
N LYS A 17 11.86 -14.63 -2.33
CA LYS A 17 12.32 -14.12 -1.05
C LYS A 17 12.30 -12.60 -1.07
N TYR A 18 11.44 -12.02 -0.25
CA TYR A 18 11.23 -10.58 -0.13
C TYR A 18 12.53 -9.82 0.20
N SER A 19 13.26 -10.30 1.21
CA SER A 19 14.52 -9.69 1.63
C SER A 19 15.58 -9.69 0.53
N LYS A 20 15.61 -10.75 -0.29
CA LYS A 20 16.56 -10.83 -1.41
C LYS A 20 16.21 -9.83 -2.52
N LEU A 21 14.92 -9.64 -2.80
CA LEU A 21 14.49 -8.61 -3.73
C LEU A 21 14.83 -7.22 -3.19
N GLY A 22 14.57 -6.96 -1.91
CA GLY A 22 14.91 -5.71 -1.24
C GLY A 22 16.39 -5.37 -1.38
N GLN A 23 17.29 -6.32 -1.09
CA GLN A 23 18.72 -6.14 -1.26
C GLN A 23 19.14 -5.79 -2.70
N ILE A 24 18.46 -6.39 -3.70
CA ILE A 24 18.75 -6.09 -5.11
C ILE A 24 18.26 -4.69 -5.48
N ILE A 25 17.13 -4.26 -4.94
CA ILE A 25 16.60 -2.91 -5.17
C ILE A 25 17.55 -1.89 -4.53
N ASP A 26 17.86 -2.05 -3.25
CA ASP A 26 18.73 -1.14 -2.50
C ASP A 26 20.15 -1.08 -3.07
N GLY A 27 20.64 -2.21 -3.56
CA GLY A 27 21.97 -2.29 -4.18
C GLY A 27 22.01 -1.88 -5.66
N SER A 28 20.89 -1.50 -6.27
CA SER A 28 20.87 -1.14 -7.70
C SER A 28 21.42 0.26 -7.97
N ASP A 29 21.33 1.15 -6.99
CA ASP A 29 21.90 2.50 -7.05
C ASP A 29 22.20 3.02 -5.65
N VAL A 30 23.29 3.73 -5.47
CA VAL A 30 23.71 4.31 -4.18
C VAL A 30 22.79 5.42 -3.66
N SER A 31 21.96 5.98 -4.52
CA SER A 31 20.99 7.01 -4.16
C SER A 31 19.72 6.43 -3.51
N ILE A 32 19.53 5.11 -3.56
CA ILE A 32 18.39 4.44 -2.93
C ILE A 32 18.71 4.23 -1.45
N THR A 33 18.08 5.03 -0.59
CA THR A 33 18.30 4.97 0.87
C THR A 33 17.41 3.95 1.55
N SER A 34 16.21 3.71 0.98
CA SER A 34 15.26 2.72 1.50
C SER A 34 14.26 2.31 0.43
N ASN A 35 13.60 1.16 0.61
CA ASN A 35 12.50 0.77 -0.25
C ASN A 35 11.31 0.25 0.58
N ILE A 36 10.11 0.51 0.09
CA ILE A 36 8.87 -0.07 0.59
C ILE A 36 8.27 -0.88 -0.55
N THR A 37 8.37 -2.20 -0.45
CA THR A 37 7.90 -3.12 -1.47
C THR A 37 6.61 -3.79 -1.02
N ARG A 38 5.63 -3.86 -1.90
CA ARG A 38 4.38 -4.59 -1.68
C ARG A 38 4.30 -5.75 -2.65
N VAL A 39 4.04 -6.93 -2.14
CA VAL A 39 3.91 -8.16 -2.93
C VAL A 39 2.44 -8.47 -3.14
N ILE A 40 2.08 -8.77 -4.38
CA ILE A 40 0.74 -9.22 -4.77
C ILE A 40 0.92 -10.51 -5.56
N ILE A 41 0.17 -11.54 -5.21
CA ILE A 41 0.11 -12.78 -5.97
C ILE A 41 -1.12 -12.79 -6.86
N ARG A 42 -0.97 -13.32 -8.08
CA ARG A 42 -2.03 -13.33 -9.09
C ARG A 42 -2.15 -14.71 -9.73
N ARG A 43 -3.39 -15.12 -9.98
CA ARG A 43 -3.71 -16.26 -10.84
C ARG A 43 -4.73 -15.86 -11.90
N ASN A 44 -4.61 -16.49 -13.04
CA ASN A 44 -5.49 -16.31 -14.17
C ASN A 44 -6.54 -17.43 -14.17
N MET A 45 -7.80 -17.07 -14.01
CA MET A 45 -8.93 -17.98 -14.14
C MET A 45 -9.44 -17.92 -15.58
N LYS A 46 -9.30 -19.01 -16.32
CA LYS A 46 -9.85 -19.13 -17.67
C LYS A 46 -11.31 -19.53 -17.59
N CYS A 47 -12.19 -18.65 -18.05
CA CYS A 47 -13.62 -18.81 -17.92
C CYS A 47 -14.23 -19.52 -19.11
N LEU A 48 -15.26 -20.36 -18.86
CA LEU A 48 -16.18 -20.87 -19.85
C LEU A 48 -17.30 -19.84 -20.00
N LEU A 49 -17.35 -19.15 -21.14
CA LEU A 49 -18.36 -18.11 -21.36
C LEU A 49 -19.71 -18.71 -21.69
N ASN A 50 -20.78 -18.07 -21.19
CA ASN A 50 -22.17 -18.45 -21.41
C ASN A 50 -22.51 -19.88 -20.93
N GLN A 51 -21.73 -20.39 -19.99
CA GLN A 51 -21.93 -21.68 -19.36
C GLN A 51 -21.82 -21.55 -17.86
N SER A 52 -22.66 -22.32 -17.15
CA SER A 52 -22.57 -22.38 -15.69
C SER A 52 -21.42 -23.32 -15.30
N ALA A 53 -20.41 -22.77 -14.67
CA ALA A 53 -19.20 -23.50 -14.26
C ALA A 53 -18.76 -23.12 -12.85
N GLN A 54 -18.12 -24.05 -12.17
CA GLN A 54 -17.44 -23.85 -10.90
C GLN A 54 -15.94 -23.77 -11.12
N TYR A 55 -15.24 -22.96 -10.34
CA TYR A 55 -13.80 -22.79 -10.46
C TYR A 55 -13.13 -22.90 -9.11
N GLU A 56 -11.90 -23.42 -9.12
CA GLU A 56 -11.03 -23.51 -7.97
C GLU A 56 -9.68 -22.90 -8.30
N LEU A 57 -9.17 -22.05 -7.41
CA LEU A 57 -7.88 -21.40 -7.53
C LEU A 57 -7.06 -21.62 -6.25
N CYS A 58 -6.03 -22.44 -6.36
CA CYS A 58 -5.10 -22.70 -5.26
C CYS A 58 -3.82 -21.89 -5.45
N TYR A 59 -3.53 -20.99 -4.53
CA TYR A 59 -2.29 -20.20 -4.54
C TYR A 59 -1.17 -20.88 -3.77
N GLY A 60 -1.50 -21.77 -2.82
CA GLY A 60 -0.51 -22.45 -1.98
C GLY A 60 0.25 -21.53 -1.04
N ASN A 61 -0.23 -20.32 -0.86
CA ASN A 61 0.30 -19.31 0.04
C ASN A 61 -0.86 -18.70 0.82
N ALA A 62 -0.75 -18.67 2.14
CA ALA A 62 -1.78 -18.06 2.97
C ALA A 62 -2.03 -16.60 2.55
N PHE A 63 -3.29 -16.19 2.58
CA PHE A 63 -3.67 -14.82 2.26
C PHE A 63 -3.64 -13.95 3.51
N LYS A 64 -3.28 -12.69 3.34
CA LYS A 64 -3.38 -11.69 4.38
C LYS A 64 -4.85 -11.52 4.80
N LYS A 65 -5.10 -11.54 6.08
CA LYS A 65 -6.43 -11.33 6.67
C LYS A 65 -6.67 -9.86 6.90
N ASN A 66 -7.70 -9.33 6.28
CA ASN A 66 -8.13 -7.95 6.47
C ASN A 66 -9.58 -7.95 6.93
N ALA A 67 -9.85 -7.52 8.16
CA ALA A 67 -11.19 -7.51 8.74
C ALA A 67 -12.21 -6.73 7.88
N GLY A 68 -11.77 -5.73 7.14
CA GLY A 68 -12.61 -4.97 6.21
C GLY A 68 -12.85 -5.65 4.85
N GLY A 69 -12.29 -6.83 4.61
CA GLY A 69 -12.30 -7.46 3.29
C GLY A 69 -11.42 -6.73 2.27
N PHE A 70 -11.73 -6.90 0.99
CA PHE A 70 -11.02 -6.30 -0.16
C PHE A 70 -9.54 -6.68 -0.28
N ASN A 71 -9.15 -7.82 0.31
CA ASN A 71 -7.83 -8.39 0.10
C ASN A 71 -7.73 -9.09 -1.27
N ILE A 72 -8.84 -9.68 -1.72
CA ILE A 72 -8.96 -10.33 -3.02
C ILE A 72 -9.65 -9.37 -3.98
N LYS A 73 -9.07 -9.23 -5.17
CA LYS A 73 -9.58 -8.37 -6.23
C LYS A 73 -9.47 -9.08 -7.57
N SER A 74 -10.41 -8.83 -8.45
CA SER A 74 -10.35 -9.36 -9.81
C SER A 74 -10.37 -8.28 -10.88
N THR A 75 -10.01 -8.66 -12.10
CA THR A 75 -10.38 -7.88 -13.28
C THR A 75 -11.86 -8.00 -13.56
N GLY A 76 -12.40 -7.05 -14.31
CA GLY A 76 -13.83 -6.95 -14.60
C GLY A 76 -14.35 -8.09 -15.46
N PHE A 77 -15.59 -8.48 -15.22
CA PHE A 77 -16.35 -9.46 -16.00
C PHE A 77 -17.85 -9.11 -15.98
N THR A 78 -18.63 -9.83 -16.77
CA THR A 78 -20.09 -9.70 -16.79
C THR A 78 -20.74 -11.03 -16.52
N LEU A 79 -21.90 -11.01 -15.89
CA LEU A 79 -22.72 -12.18 -15.59
C LEU A 79 -24.01 -12.18 -16.42
N ALA A 80 -24.56 -13.36 -16.63
CA ALA A 80 -25.91 -13.50 -17.16
C ALA A 80 -26.91 -12.79 -16.23
N ASN A 81 -27.85 -12.04 -16.82
CA ASN A 81 -28.90 -11.31 -16.12
C ASN A 81 -28.40 -10.16 -15.21
N GLN A 82 -27.16 -9.74 -15.35
CA GLN A 82 -26.60 -8.58 -14.65
C GLN A 82 -26.05 -7.56 -15.65
N THR A 83 -26.26 -6.28 -15.38
CA THR A 83 -25.78 -5.18 -16.23
C THR A 83 -24.54 -4.54 -15.65
N GLY A 84 -23.55 -4.28 -16.52
CA GLY A 84 -22.32 -3.56 -16.20
C GLY A 84 -21.18 -4.51 -15.77
N THR A 85 -20.03 -3.90 -15.53
CA THR A 85 -18.83 -4.62 -15.13
C THR A 85 -18.87 -4.96 -13.65
N LEU A 86 -18.57 -6.20 -13.36
CA LEU A 86 -18.58 -6.77 -12.01
C LEU A 86 -17.17 -7.23 -11.63
N TYR A 87 -16.93 -7.35 -10.33
CA TYR A 87 -15.63 -7.72 -9.76
C TYR A 87 -15.83 -8.71 -8.63
N PHE A 88 -14.86 -9.59 -8.44
CA PHE A 88 -14.79 -10.41 -7.22
C PHE A 88 -14.09 -9.65 -6.11
N THR A 89 -14.59 -9.83 -4.90
CA THR A 89 -13.96 -9.38 -3.66
C THR A 89 -14.25 -10.35 -2.53
N ASP A 90 -13.52 -10.25 -1.43
CA ASP A 90 -13.67 -11.08 -0.26
C ASP A 90 -14.38 -10.36 0.88
N VAL A 91 -15.11 -11.16 1.65
CA VAL A 91 -15.66 -10.77 2.95
C VAL A 91 -15.25 -11.84 3.96
N PRO A 92 -14.31 -11.56 4.88
CA PRO A 92 -13.87 -12.53 5.87
C PRO A 92 -14.99 -12.83 6.87
N ASP A 93 -14.96 -14.05 7.41
CA ASP A 93 -15.82 -14.43 8.52
C ASP A 93 -15.30 -13.84 9.85
N ALA A 94 -16.06 -14.05 10.94
CA ALA A 94 -15.68 -13.56 12.25
C ALA A 94 -14.37 -14.15 12.78
N THR A 95 -13.98 -15.36 12.32
CA THR A 95 -12.73 -16.02 12.73
C THR A 95 -11.54 -15.54 11.91
N GLY A 96 -11.78 -14.95 10.74
CA GLY A 96 -10.77 -14.55 9.79
C GLY A 96 -10.02 -15.71 9.14
N ASN A 97 -10.43 -16.96 9.34
CA ASN A 97 -9.80 -18.13 8.71
C ASN A 97 -10.45 -18.47 7.37
N MET A 98 -11.75 -18.30 7.31
CA MET A 98 -12.55 -18.47 6.13
C MET A 98 -13.15 -17.14 5.71
N GLY A 99 -13.63 -17.08 4.48
CA GLY A 99 -14.36 -15.93 3.98
C GLY A 99 -15.31 -16.32 2.86
N THR A 100 -16.15 -15.38 2.50
CA THR A 100 -17.08 -15.50 1.38
C THR A 100 -16.56 -14.69 0.21
N LEU A 101 -16.52 -15.30 -0.97
CA LEU A 101 -16.30 -14.58 -2.21
C LEU A 101 -17.60 -13.89 -2.63
N SER A 102 -17.56 -12.61 -2.82
CA SER A 102 -18.71 -11.81 -3.23
C SER A 102 -18.48 -11.19 -4.60
N VAL A 103 -19.56 -10.93 -5.33
CA VAL A 103 -19.51 -10.16 -6.58
C VAL A 103 -20.02 -8.76 -6.30
N VAL A 104 -19.25 -7.78 -6.68
CA VAL A 104 -19.55 -6.37 -6.49
C VAL A 104 -19.56 -5.62 -7.82
N LYS A 105 -20.31 -4.53 -7.84
CA LYS A 105 -20.34 -3.56 -8.93
C LYS A 105 -19.85 -2.23 -8.39
N GLU A 106 -18.96 -1.58 -9.12
CA GLU A 106 -18.51 -0.23 -8.81
C GLU A 106 -19.53 0.79 -9.34
N SER A 107 -19.88 1.73 -8.50
CA SER A 107 -20.68 2.90 -8.90
C SER A 107 -19.78 3.89 -9.62
N SER A 108 -20.16 4.29 -10.83
CA SER A 108 -19.41 5.28 -11.60
C SER A 108 -19.47 6.70 -11.00
N GLU A 109 -20.42 6.96 -10.10
CA GLU A 109 -20.62 8.29 -9.52
C GLU A 109 -19.91 8.46 -8.17
N THR A 110 -19.91 7.41 -7.35
CA THR A 110 -19.43 7.50 -5.95
C THR A 110 -18.16 6.70 -5.69
N ASN A 111 -17.70 5.90 -6.66
CA ASN A 111 -16.62 4.87 -6.47
C ASN A 111 -16.92 3.90 -5.32
N GLU A 112 -18.18 3.77 -4.92
CA GLU A 112 -18.61 2.81 -3.92
C GLU A 112 -18.94 1.48 -4.56
N PHE A 113 -18.70 0.39 -3.82
CA PHE A 113 -19.01 -0.96 -4.27
C PHE A 113 -20.35 -1.43 -3.73
N THR A 114 -21.24 -1.79 -4.65
CA THR A 114 -22.52 -2.41 -4.31
C THR A 114 -22.39 -3.93 -4.47
N VAL A 115 -22.78 -4.69 -3.46
CA VAL A 115 -22.77 -6.16 -3.50
C VAL A 115 -23.95 -6.65 -4.33
N ILE A 116 -23.64 -7.35 -5.41
CA ILE A 116 -24.62 -7.98 -6.33
C ILE A 116 -24.90 -9.43 -5.95
N VAL A 117 -23.83 -10.19 -5.65
CA VAL A 117 -23.96 -11.57 -5.18
C VAL A 117 -23.16 -11.70 -3.89
N LYS A 118 -23.84 -11.95 -2.78
CA LYS A 118 -23.21 -12.02 -1.45
C LYS A 118 -22.36 -13.29 -1.27
N SER A 119 -22.72 -14.39 -1.91
CA SER A 119 -22.04 -15.68 -1.75
C SER A 119 -21.82 -16.33 -3.12
N ALA A 120 -20.83 -15.78 -3.84
CA ALA A 120 -20.39 -16.32 -5.11
C ALA A 120 -19.35 -17.43 -4.95
N GLY A 121 -18.88 -17.68 -3.72
CA GLY A 121 -17.88 -18.70 -3.44
C GLY A 121 -17.39 -18.64 -2.00
N THR A 122 -16.35 -19.41 -1.72
CA THR A 122 -15.69 -19.50 -0.41
C THR A 122 -14.20 -19.27 -0.55
N ILE A 123 -13.58 -18.80 0.52
CA ILE A 123 -12.16 -18.51 0.59
C ILE A 123 -11.60 -19.15 1.86
N ASP A 124 -10.51 -19.90 1.71
CA ASP A 124 -9.68 -20.37 2.81
C ASP A 124 -8.40 -19.52 2.84
N TYR A 125 -8.32 -18.60 3.79
CA TYR A 125 -7.17 -17.70 3.91
C TYR A 125 -5.89 -18.41 4.33
N ASN A 126 -6.00 -19.49 5.11
CA ASN A 126 -4.82 -20.22 5.59
C ASN A 126 -4.19 -21.06 4.48
N LYS A 127 -5.02 -21.68 3.63
CA LYS A 127 -4.53 -22.44 2.47
C LYS A 127 -4.21 -21.57 1.27
N GLY A 128 -4.79 -20.37 1.20
CA GLY A 128 -4.73 -19.54 -0.01
C GLY A 128 -5.52 -20.17 -1.15
N GLU A 129 -6.76 -20.52 -0.87
CA GLU A 129 -7.65 -21.21 -1.80
C GLU A 129 -8.94 -20.41 -1.99
N ILE A 130 -9.38 -20.31 -3.23
CA ILE A 130 -10.63 -19.65 -3.61
C ILE A 130 -11.46 -20.64 -4.41
N ILE A 131 -12.67 -20.93 -3.95
CA ILE A 131 -13.64 -21.72 -4.67
C ILE A 131 -14.75 -20.77 -5.14
N VAL A 132 -14.94 -20.69 -6.44
CA VAL A 132 -16.04 -19.94 -7.06
C VAL A 132 -17.17 -20.92 -7.28
N ASN A 133 -18.34 -20.65 -6.71
CA ASN A 133 -19.55 -21.47 -6.91
C ASN A 133 -19.98 -21.40 -8.39
N THR A 134 -20.91 -22.25 -8.74
CA THR A 134 -21.46 -22.29 -10.11
C THR A 134 -21.98 -20.91 -10.53
N ILE A 135 -21.33 -20.35 -11.52
CA ILE A 135 -21.59 -19.00 -12.03
C ILE A 135 -21.57 -19.00 -13.56
N ASN A 136 -22.42 -18.18 -14.17
CA ASN A 136 -22.47 -18.03 -15.64
C ASN A 136 -21.85 -16.67 -16.03
N ILE A 137 -20.59 -16.70 -16.47
CA ILE A 137 -19.85 -15.55 -16.95
C ILE A 137 -20.12 -15.38 -18.44
N THR A 138 -20.51 -14.17 -18.85
CA THR A 138 -20.84 -13.87 -20.24
C THR A 138 -19.72 -13.21 -21.01
N SER A 139 -18.91 -12.39 -20.34
CA SER A 139 -17.71 -11.78 -20.93
C SER A 139 -16.65 -11.44 -19.86
N THR A 140 -15.44 -11.19 -20.32
CA THR A 140 -14.32 -10.73 -19.48
C THR A 140 -13.69 -9.49 -20.09
N VAL A 141 -13.23 -8.56 -19.26
CA VAL A 141 -12.50 -7.36 -19.71
C VAL A 141 -11.13 -7.74 -20.30
N LYS A 142 -10.48 -8.76 -19.74
CA LYS A 142 -9.22 -9.27 -20.28
C LYS A 142 -9.48 -10.18 -21.49
N PRO A 143 -8.56 -10.21 -22.47
CA PRO A 143 -8.66 -11.12 -23.60
C PRO A 143 -8.58 -12.60 -23.20
N ASN A 144 -8.93 -13.47 -24.13
CA ASN A 144 -8.86 -14.93 -23.97
C ASN A 144 -9.72 -15.52 -22.84
N ASN A 145 -10.81 -14.83 -22.47
CA ASN A 145 -11.73 -15.25 -21.42
C ASN A 145 -11.06 -15.42 -20.05
N ILE A 146 -10.12 -14.53 -19.75
CA ILE A 146 -9.35 -14.56 -18.51
C ILE A 146 -9.92 -13.54 -17.52
N ILE A 147 -10.14 -13.99 -16.29
CA ILE A 147 -10.27 -13.13 -15.11
C ILE A 147 -9.00 -13.32 -14.29
N GLU A 148 -8.25 -12.21 -14.12
CA GLU A 148 -7.09 -12.19 -13.23
C GLU A 148 -7.58 -11.96 -11.81
N ILE A 149 -7.21 -12.85 -10.89
CA ILE A 149 -7.55 -12.71 -9.48
C ILE A 149 -6.27 -12.48 -8.70
N GLN A 150 -6.24 -11.37 -7.96
CA GLN A 150 -5.11 -10.90 -7.16
C GLN A 150 -5.44 -11.07 -5.69
N ALA A 151 -4.43 -11.44 -4.91
CA ALA A 151 -4.50 -11.50 -3.46
C ALA A 151 -3.20 -10.99 -2.84
N PHE A 152 -3.28 -10.42 -1.65
CA PHE A 152 -2.11 -10.13 -0.83
C PHE A 152 -1.75 -11.37 -0.02
N PRO A 153 -0.53 -11.89 -0.14
CA PRO A 153 -0.09 -13.00 0.72
C PRO A 153 0.09 -12.52 2.16
N ASP A 154 -0.09 -13.43 3.10
CA ASP A 154 0.15 -13.16 4.52
C ASP A 154 1.64 -12.94 4.79
N SER A 155 2.46 -13.79 4.20
CA SER A 155 3.92 -13.58 4.17
C SER A 155 4.33 -12.89 2.87
N ASN A 156 5.24 -11.93 2.96
CA ASN A 156 5.85 -11.34 1.77
C ASN A 156 6.74 -12.34 1.00
N ASP A 157 7.14 -13.44 1.61
CA ASP A 157 7.78 -14.57 0.93
C ASP A 157 6.72 -15.44 0.25
N VAL A 158 6.93 -15.81 -1.01
CA VAL A 158 5.99 -16.60 -1.81
C VAL A 158 6.66 -17.86 -2.34
N ILE A 159 5.94 -18.97 -2.27
CA ILE A 159 6.41 -20.27 -2.74
C ILE A 159 5.53 -20.71 -3.91
N GLY A 160 6.14 -21.14 -5.01
CA GLY A 160 5.43 -21.80 -6.10
C GLY A 160 4.94 -23.18 -5.69
N LEU A 161 3.74 -23.56 -6.13
CA LEU A 161 3.25 -24.95 -6.02
C LEU A 161 4.20 -25.89 -6.80
N LYS A 162 4.19 -27.19 -6.45
CA LYS A 162 5.14 -28.17 -7.04
C LYS A 162 5.03 -28.30 -8.55
N ASP A 163 3.85 -28.10 -9.10
CA ASP A 163 3.50 -28.18 -10.52
C ASP A 163 3.51 -26.83 -11.24
N LEU A 164 3.79 -25.75 -10.53
CA LEU A 164 3.77 -24.38 -11.04
C LEU A 164 5.08 -23.69 -10.74
N TYR A 165 5.43 -22.76 -11.60
CA TYR A 165 6.53 -21.84 -11.33
C TYR A 165 5.99 -20.43 -11.11
N LEU A 166 6.74 -19.64 -10.37
CA LEU A 166 6.47 -18.23 -10.20
C LEU A 166 7.05 -17.44 -11.38
N SER A 167 6.32 -16.47 -11.85
CA SER A 167 6.85 -15.47 -12.77
C SER A 167 6.62 -14.09 -12.21
N PHE A 168 7.53 -13.17 -12.53
CA PHE A 168 7.41 -11.79 -12.13
C PHE A 168 6.78 -11.00 -13.28
N SER A 169 5.63 -10.38 -13.03
CA SER A 169 4.99 -9.53 -14.04
C SER A 169 5.57 -8.12 -13.98
N VAL A 170 6.53 -7.84 -14.85
CA VAL A 170 7.14 -6.50 -14.94
C VAL A 170 6.14 -5.47 -15.45
N SER A 171 5.26 -5.85 -16.36
CA SER A 171 4.23 -4.96 -16.91
C SER A 171 3.21 -4.47 -15.87
N ASP A 172 2.95 -5.28 -14.85
CA ASP A 172 2.01 -4.93 -13.78
C ASP A 172 2.73 -4.43 -12.52
N SER A 173 4.05 -4.26 -12.59
CA SER A 173 4.84 -3.72 -11.48
C SER A 173 4.99 -2.22 -11.62
N THR A 174 4.74 -1.51 -10.55
CA THR A 174 4.92 -0.05 -10.48
C THR A 174 6.08 0.26 -9.56
N ILE A 175 6.98 1.12 -10.01
CA ILE A 175 8.09 1.66 -9.23
C ILE A 175 7.83 3.15 -9.10
N ASN A 176 7.66 3.62 -7.87
CA ASN A 176 7.51 5.03 -7.56
C ASN A 176 8.75 5.51 -6.79
N MET A 177 9.51 6.39 -7.41
CA MET A 177 10.70 6.99 -6.80
C MET A 177 10.29 8.30 -6.13
N VAL A 178 10.47 8.37 -4.84
CA VAL A 178 10.15 9.54 -4.02
C VAL A 178 11.43 10.06 -3.41
N LYS A 179 11.64 11.39 -3.49
CA LYS A 179 12.76 12.03 -2.81
C LYS A 179 12.60 11.84 -1.31
N ASP A 180 13.64 11.37 -0.65
CA ASP A 180 13.69 11.36 0.81
C ASP A 180 13.72 12.80 1.32
N THR A 181 12.66 13.17 2.05
CA THR A 181 12.48 14.50 2.61
C THR A 181 12.87 14.56 4.09
N ILE A 182 13.31 13.45 4.66
CA ILE A 182 13.81 13.44 6.03
C ILE A 182 15.18 14.07 6.03
N SER A 183 15.20 15.38 6.09
CA SER A 183 16.42 16.13 6.38
C SER A 183 16.58 16.24 7.89
N SER A 184 17.82 16.30 8.34
CA SER A 184 18.24 16.38 9.73
C SER A 184 17.70 17.64 10.44
N GLY A 185 16.43 17.65 10.80
CA GLY A 185 15.84 18.66 11.64
C GLY A 185 15.45 19.99 10.98
N GLU A 186 15.61 20.13 9.68
CA GLU A 186 15.17 21.31 8.91
C GLU A 186 13.83 21.11 8.19
N GLN A 187 13.00 20.22 8.68
CA GLN A 187 11.72 19.95 8.04
C GLN A 187 10.74 21.06 8.37
N ILE A 188 10.53 21.94 7.40
CA ILE A 188 9.66 23.11 7.50
C ILE A 188 8.18 22.75 7.52
N SER A 189 7.81 21.57 7.03
CA SER A 189 6.42 21.11 6.90
C SER A 189 5.98 20.14 7.99
N GLY A 190 6.80 19.85 8.97
CA GLY A 190 6.47 18.94 10.06
C GLY A 190 5.79 19.66 11.22
N VAL A 191 4.64 19.16 11.65
CA VAL A 191 3.98 19.64 12.86
C VAL A 191 4.86 19.34 14.07
N GLY A 192 5.28 20.37 14.78
CA GLY A 192 5.95 20.27 16.08
C GLY A 192 7.44 19.99 16.03
N TYR A 193 8.08 20.07 14.88
CA TYR A 193 9.52 20.06 14.85
C TYR A 193 10.05 21.47 15.26
N LYS A 194 10.57 21.56 16.44
CA LYS A 194 11.29 22.74 16.87
C LYS A 194 12.73 22.62 16.39
N THR A 195 13.07 23.32 15.34
CA THR A 195 14.48 23.63 15.10
C THR A 195 14.92 24.47 16.27
N THR A 196 15.47 23.84 17.23
CA THR A 196 16.02 24.56 18.32
C THR A 196 17.30 25.21 17.84
N SER A 197 17.27 26.49 17.75
CA SER A 197 18.47 27.28 17.90
C SER A 197 19.01 27.18 19.35
N SER A 198 18.88 26.01 19.99
CA SER A 198 19.43 25.79 21.32
C SER A 198 20.95 25.98 21.36
N TYR A 199 21.57 26.06 20.20
CA TYR A 199 22.98 26.34 20.03
C TYR A 199 23.18 27.66 19.27
N LEU A 200 22.83 28.73 19.85
CA LEU A 200 23.25 30.04 19.31
C LEU A 200 24.63 30.37 19.88
N ASN A 201 25.61 30.60 19.00
CA ASN A 201 26.99 30.91 19.37
C ASN A 201 27.69 29.88 20.27
N GLY A 202 27.40 28.58 20.07
CA GLY A 202 28.03 27.52 20.84
C GLY A 202 27.51 27.34 22.25
N SER A 203 26.49 28.07 22.67
CA SER A 203 25.87 27.94 23.98
C SER A 203 24.48 27.36 23.89
N LEU A 204 24.20 26.34 24.69
CA LEU A 204 22.87 25.72 24.80
C LEU A 204 21.93 26.68 25.56
N LYS A 205 21.01 27.32 24.87
CA LYS A 205 19.96 28.10 25.51
C LYS A 205 18.71 27.26 25.72
N ARG A 206 18.58 26.75 26.91
CA ARG A 206 17.39 26.00 27.32
C ARG A 206 16.25 26.96 27.60
N GLY A 207 15.21 26.92 26.78
CA GLY A 207 14.02 27.75 26.97
C GLY A 207 13.65 28.67 25.79
N ASP A 208 14.57 28.97 24.91
CA ASP A 208 14.33 29.84 23.76
C ASP A 208 13.84 29.04 22.54
N THR A 209 12.82 28.26 22.76
CA THR A 209 12.40 27.29 21.77
C THR A 209 11.17 27.66 20.97
N THR A 210 10.62 28.84 21.20
CA THR A 210 9.27 29.14 20.72
C THR A 210 9.21 30.03 19.48
N THR A 211 10.26 30.65 19.09
CA THR A 211 10.23 31.68 18.04
C THR A 211 10.44 31.14 16.63
N ALA A 212 11.14 30.02 16.47
CA ALA A 212 11.45 29.51 15.15
C ALA A 212 10.23 28.78 14.48
N THR A 213 9.34 28.19 15.27
CA THR A 213 8.21 27.45 14.73
C THR A 213 7.09 28.34 14.21
N ALA A 214 6.93 29.52 14.79
CA ALA A 214 5.87 30.43 14.37
C ALA A 214 6.22 31.16 13.05
N SER A 215 7.49 31.41 12.77
CA SER A 215 7.90 32.04 11.53
C SER A 215 7.91 31.14 10.33
N LEU A 216 7.93 29.83 10.53
CA LEU A 216 7.91 28.82 9.45
C LEU A 216 6.50 28.42 9.02
N LEU A 217 5.51 28.64 9.87
CA LEU A 217 4.11 28.35 9.59
C LEU A 217 3.33 29.55 9.05
N SER A 218 3.90 30.74 9.17
CA SER A 218 3.29 31.98 8.71
C SER A 218 4.03 32.47 7.48
N THR A 219 3.40 32.36 6.33
CA THR A 219 3.82 33.10 5.12
C THR A 219 3.59 34.59 5.24
N THR A 220 3.17 35.08 6.39
CA THR A 220 3.03 36.48 6.72
C THR A 220 4.06 36.81 7.81
N SER A 221 5.15 37.39 7.41
CA SER A 221 6.15 37.97 8.32
C SER A 221 5.52 39.10 9.15
N THR A 222 5.00 38.74 10.30
CA THR A 222 4.75 39.73 11.32
C THR A 222 6.03 39.85 12.13
N THR A 223 6.87 40.80 11.74
CA THR A 223 8.00 41.19 12.53
C THR A 223 7.47 41.87 13.79
N THR A 224 7.33 41.12 14.87
CA THR A 224 7.05 41.70 16.17
C THR A 224 8.37 42.27 16.68
N THR A 225 8.60 43.53 16.40
CA THR A 225 9.67 44.29 17.02
C THR A 225 9.28 44.50 18.49
N THR A 226 9.78 43.67 19.37
CA THR A 226 9.72 43.93 20.79
C THR A 226 10.75 45.04 21.09
N THR A 227 10.26 46.25 21.11
CA THR A 227 11.01 47.38 21.65
C THR A 227 11.12 47.14 23.16
N SER A 228 12.26 46.69 23.63
CA SER A 228 12.59 46.71 25.04
C SER A 228 12.85 48.15 25.42
N THR A 229 11.87 48.80 26.00
CA THR A 229 12.09 50.08 26.71
C THR A 229 12.87 49.77 27.98
N SER A 230 14.14 50.02 27.95
CA SER A 230 14.97 50.13 29.15
C SER A 230 14.61 51.44 29.82
N SER A 231 13.82 51.39 30.87
CA SER A 231 13.66 52.51 31.78
C SER A 231 14.95 52.71 32.55
N GLY A 232 15.73 53.64 32.06
CA GLY A 232 16.86 54.14 32.82
C GLY A 232 16.36 54.96 34.00
N SER A 233 16.55 54.48 35.21
CA SER A 233 16.40 55.31 36.42
C SER A 233 17.65 56.09 36.60
N SER A 234 17.56 57.35 36.31
CA SER A 234 18.57 58.36 36.72
C SER A 234 18.41 58.66 38.20
N SER A 235 19.31 58.19 39.04
CA SER A 235 19.45 58.65 40.39
C SER A 235 20.35 59.92 40.40
N SER A 236 19.74 61.05 40.59
CA SER A 236 20.46 62.32 40.92
C SER A 236 20.97 62.25 42.34
N GLY A 237 22.26 62.19 42.51
CA GLY A 237 22.91 62.46 43.79
C GLY A 237 22.93 63.93 44.07
N GLY A 238 22.38 64.35 45.20
CA GLY A 238 22.61 65.69 45.77
C GLY A 238 23.57 65.58 46.95
N GLY A 239 24.48 66.48 46.95
CA GLY A 239 25.56 66.45 47.86
C GLY A 239 25.28 66.99 49.29
N TYR A 240 26.12 66.69 50.14
CA TYR A 240 26.88 67.52 51.09
C TYR A 240 27.95 66.64 51.69
#